data_cd3a36e34ea2d4aa0fd1baa265dd5d31
#
_entry.id   cd3a36e34ea2d4aa0fd1baa265dd5d31
#
_cell.length_a   1.000
_cell.length_b   1.000
_cell.length_c   1.000
_cell.angle_alpha   90.00
_cell.angle_beta   90.00
_cell.angle_gamma   90.00
#
_symmetry.space_group_name_H-M   'P 1'
#
loop_
_entity.id
_entity.type
_entity.pdbx_description
1 polymer ?
#
loop_
_entity_poly.entity_id
_entity_poly.type
_entity_poly.pdbx_seq_one_letter_code
_entity_poly.pdbx_strand_id
1 'polypeptide(L)'
;MIIENQNVGRILNGVVNAMNGWSLQQKRSFLLDKQGEQVGSKLFTLIDDPHIVAGLGSGLYDGDGFATRKRAMIENGVLNQFYIDWYRSRKLGVQPTTGGTSNLILPPGKRSIDEIMKDLGRGILINGFIGSNSNSNTGDFSVGITGTLFENGELTQPIAEMNIADNHLNFWNKLAKAANDPWMNSS
;
A
#
# COMPACT_ATOMS: atom_id res chain seq x y z
N MET A 1 2.07 16.65 -0.26
CA MET A 1 2.64 15.92 0.89
C MET A 1 3.51 14.80 0.41
N ILE A 2 4.50 14.43 1.20
CA ILE A 2 5.37 13.28 1.01
C ILE A 2 5.21 12.39 2.24
N ILE A 3 5.14 11.08 2.07
CA ILE A 3 5.13 10.12 3.17
C ILE A 3 6.48 9.42 3.16
N GLU A 4 7.19 9.43 4.29
CA GLU A 4 8.43 8.67 4.44
C GLU A 4 8.19 7.19 4.20
N ASN A 5 9.13 6.53 3.55
CA ASN A 5 9.05 5.13 3.12
C ASN A 5 8.66 4.16 4.25
N GLN A 6 9.24 4.33 5.46
CA GLN A 6 8.94 3.50 6.64
C GLN A 6 7.47 3.60 7.11
N ASN A 7 6.76 4.64 6.73
CA ASN A 7 5.37 4.90 7.13
C ASN A 7 4.33 4.52 6.05
N VAL A 8 4.75 4.30 4.81
CA VAL A 8 3.84 3.97 3.69
C VAL A 8 3.03 2.72 3.96
N GLY A 9 3.63 1.70 4.59
CA GLY A 9 2.95 0.44 4.92
C GLY A 9 1.68 0.65 5.74
N ARG A 10 1.64 1.67 6.59
CA ARG A 10 0.47 1.95 7.44
C ARG A 10 -0.77 2.39 6.64
N ILE A 11 -0.60 3.23 5.63
CA ILE A 11 -1.67 3.61 4.71
C ILE A 11 -1.98 2.48 3.73
N LEU A 12 -0.95 1.77 3.25
CA LEU A 12 -1.10 0.67 2.31
C LEU A 12 -1.93 -0.49 2.90
N ASN A 13 -1.85 -0.71 4.22
CA ASN A 13 -2.62 -1.77 4.91
C ASN A 13 -4.13 -1.69 4.65
N GLY A 14 -4.71 -0.51 4.45
CA GLY A 14 -6.11 -0.36 4.09
C GLY A 14 -6.45 -1.05 2.76
N VAL A 15 -5.59 -0.89 1.76
CA VAL A 15 -5.73 -1.54 0.45
C VAL A 15 -5.48 -3.04 0.56
N VAL A 16 -4.42 -3.46 1.27
CA VAL A 16 -4.08 -4.87 1.47
C VAL A 16 -5.20 -5.62 2.17
N ASN A 17 -5.80 -5.03 3.20
CA ASN A 17 -6.94 -5.61 3.90
C ASN A 17 -8.19 -5.73 3.01
N ALA A 18 -8.41 -4.77 2.12
CA ALA A 18 -9.50 -4.84 1.15
C ALA A 18 -9.29 -5.92 0.09
N MET A 19 -8.04 -6.30 -0.21
CA MET A 19 -7.70 -7.40 -1.12
C MET A 19 -7.81 -8.80 -0.48
N ASN A 20 -8.10 -8.91 0.80
CA ASN A 20 -8.17 -10.18 1.51
C ASN A 20 -9.46 -10.95 1.17
N GLY A 21 -9.35 -12.24 0.94
CA GLY A 21 -10.46 -13.13 0.59
C GLY A 21 -11.59 -13.16 1.63
N TRP A 22 -11.28 -12.96 2.92
CA TRP A 22 -12.29 -12.81 3.97
C TRP A 22 -13.14 -11.56 3.75
N SER A 23 -12.49 -10.42 3.45
CA SER A 23 -13.19 -9.15 3.17
C SER A 23 -14.12 -9.28 1.97
N LEU A 24 -13.67 -9.98 0.92
CA LEU A 24 -14.49 -10.27 -0.27
C LEU A 24 -15.69 -11.16 0.07
N GLN A 25 -15.46 -12.27 0.78
CA GLN A 25 -16.52 -13.20 1.19
C GLN A 25 -17.61 -12.50 2.02
N GLN A 26 -17.21 -11.59 2.91
CA GLN A 26 -18.14 -10.81 3.73
C GLN A 26 -18.74 -9.60 3.00
N LYS A 27 -18.37 -9.36 1.73
CA LYS A 27 -18.72 -8.16 0.96
C LYS A 27 -18.35 -6.86 1.69
N ARG A 28 -17.20 -6.88 2.38
CA ARG A 28 -16.66 -5.79 3.17
C ARG A 28 -15.36 -5.25 2.58
N SER A 29 -15.36 -5.03 1.29
CA SER A 29 -14.20 -4.51 0.56
C SER A 29 -14.64 -3.44 -0.43
N PHE A 30 -14.01 -2.27 -0.37
CA PHE A 30 -14.18 -1.23 -1.39
C PHE A 30 -13.56 -1.62 -2.75
N LEU A 31 -12.81 -2.73 -2.79
CA LEU A 31 -12.27 -3.32 -4.02
C LEU A 31 -13.14 -4.46 -4.58
N LEU A 32 -14.31 -4.73 -3.97
CA LEU A 32 -15.23 -5.74 -4.48
C LEU A 32 -15.56 -5.44 -5.95
N ASP A 33 -15.53 -6.46 -6.78
CA ASP A 33 -15.80 -6.39 -8.22
C ASP A 33 -14.85 -5.48 -9.05
N LYS A 34 -13.71 -5.07 -8.46
CA LYS A 34 -12.75 -4.18 -9.13
C LYS A 34 -11.52 -4.89 -9.72
N GLN A 35 -11.53 -6.20 -9.80
CA GLN A 35 -10.44 -6.91 -10.48
C GLN A 35 -10.41 -6.54 -11.97
N GLY A 36 -9.24 -6.12 -12.45
CA GLY A 36 -9.03 -5.58 -13.80
C GLY A 36 -9.33 -4.10 -13.95
N GLU A 37 -9.83 -3.42 -12.91
CA GLU A 37 -10.11 -1.98 -12.93
C GLU A 37 -8.94 -1.15 -12.40
N GLN A 38 -8.93 0.13 -12.78
CA GLN A 38 -7.99 1.14 -12.29
C GLN A 38 -8.38 1.54 -10.85
N VAL A 39 -7.52 1.25 -9.88
CA VAL A 39 -7.69 1.54 -8.45
C VAL A 39 -6.66 2.53 -7.90
N GLY A 40 -5.73 2.96 -8.73
CA GLY A 40 -4.69 3.93 -8.38
C GLY A 40 -4.04 4.54 -9.62
N SER A 41 -3.13 5.48 -9.44
CA SER A 41 -2.37 6.08 -10.55
C SER A 41 -1.49 5.04 -11.24
N LYS A 42 -1.01 5.34 -12.44
CA LYS A 42 -0.07 4.46 -13.18
C LYS A 42 1.27 4.21 -12.45
N LEU A 43 1.58 4.99 -11.43
CA LEU A 43 2.75 4.79 -10.58
C LEU A 43 2.48 3.81 -9.43
N PHE A 44 1.21 3.50 -9.15
CA PHE A 44 0.85 2.57 -8.10
C PHE A 44 1.01 1.14 -8.59
N THR A 45 2.17 0.56 -8.28
CA THR A 45 2.45 -0.87 -8.50
C THR A 45 2.77 -1.50 -7.16
N LEU A 46 2.09 -2.59 -6.81
CA LEU A 46 2.30 -3.36 -5.61
C LEU A 46 2.66 -4.79 -5.98
N ILE A 47 3.89 -5.18 -5.68
CA ILE A 47 4.41 -6.52 -5.92
C ILE A 47 4.42 -7.29 -4.60
N ASP A 48 4.01 -8.55 -4.64
CA ASP A 48 4.13 -9.51 -3.55
C ASP A 48 5.18 -10.55 -3.95
N ASP A 49 6.34 -10.57 -3.27
CA ASP A 49 7.47 -11.44 -3.60
C ASP A 49 7.86 -12.34 -2.41
N PRO A 50 7.41 -13.60 -2.42
CA PRO A 50 7.72 -14.57 -1.37
C PRO A 50 9.12 -15.17 -1.45
N HIS A 51 9.93 -14.80 -2.45
CA HIS A 51 11.23 -15.44 -2.70
C HIS A 51 12.42 -14.49 -2.45
N ILE A 52 12.21 -13.40 -1.72
CA ILE A 52 13.29 -12.52 -1.30
C ILE A 52 14.16 -13.28 -0.29
N VAL A 53 15.47 -13.36 -0.57
CA VAL A 53 16.44 -13.99 0.35
C VAL A 53 16.45 -13.24 1.68
N ALA A 54 16.26 -13.98 2.79
CA ALA A 54 16.11 -13.42 4.14
C ALA A 54 14.95 -12.44 4.34
N GLY A 55 13.96 -12.39 3.41
CA GLY A 55 12.75 -11.60 3.59
C GLY A 55 11.86 -12.18 4.70
N LEU A 56 11.34 -11.33 5.57
CA LEU A 56 10.55 -11.75 6.75
C LEU A 56 9.25 -12.50 6.37
N GLY A 57 8.66 -12.17 5.23
CA GLY A 57 7.46 -12.83 4.68
C GLY A 57 7.77 -13.93 3.68
N SER A 58 9.03 -14.33 3.50
CA SER A 58 9.40 -15.31 2.48
C SER A 58 9.01 -16.73 2.89
N GLY A 59 8.54 -17.51 1.92
CA GLY A 59 8.16 -18.91 2.10
C GLY A 59 7.84 -19.56 0.77
N LEU A 60 8.14 -20.85 0.65
CA LEU A 60 7.91 -21.63 -0.59
C LEU A 60 6.45 -22.08 -0.74
N TYR A 61 5.73 -22.15 0.37
CA TYR A 61 4.32 -22.58 0.43
C TYR A 61 3.54 -21.67 1.38
N ASP A 62 2.26 -21.50 1.11
CA ASP A 62 1.34 -20.84 2.02
C ASP A 62 0.81 -21.79 3.11
N GLY A 63 -0.10 -21.29 3.97
CA GLY A 63 -0.68 -22.08 5.05
C GLY A 63 -1.56 -23.26 4.60
N ASP A 64 -1.99 -23.28 3.35
CA ASP A 64 -2.78 -24.35 2.74
C ASP A 64 -1.91 -25.32 1.90
N GLY A 65 -0.60 -25.10 1.85
CA GLY A 65 0.36 -25.92 1.11
C GLY A 65 0.48 -25.59 -0.39
N PHE A 66 -0.09 -24.47 -0.84
CA PHE A 66 0.09 -24.01 -2.22
C PHE A 66 1.45 -23.35 -2.39
N ALA A 67 2.13 -23.67 -3.50
CA ALA A 67 3.39 -23.03 -3.84
C ALA A 67 3.20 -21.51 -4.04
N THR A 68 4.03 -20.74 -3.36
CA THR A 68 4.05 -19.29 -3.49
C THR A 68 4.74 -18.84 -4.77
N ARG A 69 4.42 -17.65 -5.24
CA ARG A 69 5.04 -17.07 -6.44
C ARG A 69 5.06 -15.56 -6.35
N LYS A 70 6.10 -14.96 -6.93
CA LYS A 70 6.15 -13.52 -7.17
C LYS A 70 5.01 -13.10 -8.08
N ARG A 71 4.31 -12.02 -7.72
CA ARG A 71 3.14 -11.53 -8.45
C ARG A 71 2.93 -10.03 -8.26
N ALA A 72 2.41 -9.37 -9.27
CA ALA A 72 1.90 -8.01 -9.13
C ALA A 72 0.44 -8.08 -8.67
N MET A 73 0.19 -7.59 -7.47
CA MET A 73 -1.17 -7.47 -6.91
C MET A 73 -1.90 -6.30 -7.57
N ILE A 74 -1.19 -5.19 -7.72
CA ILE A 74 -1.60 -4.01 -8.48
C ILE A 74 -0.45 -3.70 -9.44
N GLU A 75 -0.75 -3.46 -10.69
CA GLU A 75 0.24 -3.11 -11.72
C GLU A 75 -0.21 -1.89 -12.51
N ASN A 76 0.60 -0.84 -12.53
CA ASN A 76 0.27 0.43 -13.17
C ASN A 76 -1.11 0.97 -12.76
N GLY A 77 -1.47 0.77 -11.48
CA GLY A 77 -2.73 1.17 -10.89
C GLY A 77 -3.89 0.20 -11.11
N VAL A 78 -3.73 -0.85 -11.92
CA VAL A 78 -4.78 -1.85 -12.17
C VAL A 78 -4.71 -2.97 -11.14
N LEU A 79 -5.84 -3.31 -10.53
CA LEU A 79 -5.94 -4.43 -9.59
C LEU A 79 -5.95 -5.76 -10.35
N ASN A 80 -4.88 -6.55 -10.22
CA ASN A 80 -4.74 -7.82 -10.94
C ASN A 80 -5.40 -8.98 -10.23
N GLN A 81 -5.27 -9.07 -8.90
CA GLN A 81 -5.75 -10.22 -8.14
C GLN A 81 -5.94 -9.91 -6.67
N PHE A 82 -6.62 -10.83 -5.98
CA PHE A 82 -6.86 -10.83 -4.53
C PHE A 82 -6.06 -11.93 -3.82
N TYR A 83 -5.97 -11.84 -2.49
CA TYR A 83 -5.42 -12.89 -1.62
C TYR A 83 -6.53 -13.86 -1.24
N ILE A 84 -6.59 -15.00 -1.90
CA ILE A 84 -7.67 -15.98 -1.73
C ILE A 84 -7.09 -17.33 -1.34
N ASP A 85 -7.30 -17.74 -0.09
CA ASP A 85 -6.95 -19.06 0.41
C ASP A 85 -7.88 -20.15 -0.16
N TRP A 86 -7.53 -21.40 0.11
CA TRP A 86 -8.29 -22.55 -0.38
C TRP A 86 -9.74 -22.56 0.12
N TYR A 87 -9.96 -22.30 1.40
CA TYR A 87 -11.32 -22.30 1.96
C TYR A 87 -12.20 -21.22 1.32
N ARG A 88 -11.68 -20.01 1.20
CA ARG A 88 -12.41 -18.89 0.61
C ARG A 88 -12.60 -19.03 -0.89
N SER A 89 -11.66 -19.67 -1.58
CA SER A 89 -11.81 -19.99 -3.00
C SER A 89 -13.06 -20.85 -3.26
N ARG A 90 -13.32 -21.84 -2.38
CA ARG A 90 -14.53 -22.69 -2.47
C ARG A 90 -15.81 -21.92 -2.17
N LYS A 91 -15.77 -20.98 -1.20
CA LYS A 91 -16.92 -20.16 -0.85
C LYS A 91 -17.27 -19.12 -1.93
N LEU A 92 -16.27 -18.59 -2.60
CA LEU A 92 -16.41 -17.57 -3.64
C LEU A 92 -16.59 -18.17 -5.05
N GLY A 93 -16.34 -19.46 -5.23
CA GLY A 93 -16.40 -20.11 -6.54
C GLY A 93 -15.27 -19.68 -7.50
N VAL A 94 -14.10 -19.30 -6.94
CA VAL A 94 -12.94 -18.83 -7.71
C VAL A 94 -11.71 -19.70 -7.43
N GLN A 95 -10.65 -19.55 -8.22
CA GLN A 95 -9.39 -20.26 -7.98
C GLN A 95 -8.62 -19.66 -6.80
N PRO A 96 -7.94 -20.47 -5.96
CA PRO A 96 -7.07 -19.96 -4.90
C PRO A 96 -5.84 -19.27 -5.51
N THR A 97 -5.38 -18.23 -4.81
CA THR A 97 -4.22 -17.43 -5.24
C THR A 97 -3.08 -17.40 -4.22
N THR A 98 -3.18 -18.07 -3.09
CA THR A 98 -2.50 -17.92 -1.80
C THR A 98 -3.16 -16.87 -0.90
N GLY A 99 -3.44 -17.26 0.35
CA GLY A 99 -4.32 -16.48 1.23
C GLY A 99 -3.65 -15.35 2.00
N GLY A 100 -2.31 -15.28 1.98
CA GLY A 100 -1.54 -14.30 2.73
C GLY A 100 -0.63 -13.44 1.88
N THR A 101 -0.22 -12.32 2.46
CA THR A 101 0.87 -11.49 1.92
C THR A 101 2.22 -12.12 2.25
N SER A 102 3.21 -11.89 1.39
CA SER A 102 4.62 -12.18 1.68
C SER A 102 5.39 -10.86 1.87
N ASN A 103 6.40 -10.60 1.07
CA ASN A 103 7.10 -9.33 1.10
C ASN A 103 6.49 -8.37 0.09
N LEU A 104 5.88 -7.30 0.57
CA LEU A 104 5.25 -6.29 -0.26
C LEU A 104 6.26 -5.24 -0.70
N ILE A 105 6.31 -4.97 -1.99
CA ILE A 105 7.23 -4.04 -2.61
C ILE A 105 6.44 -3.00 -3.40
N LEU A 106 6.68 -1.73 -3.08
CA LEU A 106 6.38 -0.61 -3.95
C LEU A 106 7.67 -0.26 -4.69
N PRO A 107 7.73 -0.39 -6.03
CA PRO A 107 8.95 -0.11 -6.77
C PRO A 107 9.43 1.33 -6.54
N PRO A 108 10.73 1.53 -6.24
CA PRO A 108 11.27 2.87 -6.04
C PRO A 108 11.26 3.67 -7.34
N GLY A 109 11.20 4.99 -7.18
CA GLY A 109 11.39 5.93 -8.28
C GLY A 109 12.88 6.12 -8.62
N LYS A 110 13.17 7.20 -9.37
CA LYS A 110 14.54 7.52 -9.81
C LYS A 110 15.15 8.71 -9.05
N ARG A 111 14.33 9.52 -8.41
CA ARG A 111 14.73 10.79 -7.78
C ARG A 111 14.82 10.64 -6.28
N SER A 112 15.74 11.36 -5.65
CA SER A 112 15.83 11.43 -4.20
C SER A 112 14.65 12.20 -3.60
N ILE A 113 14.41 12.00 -2.31
CA ILE A 113 13.38 12.74 -1.57
C ILE A 113 13.67 14.25 -1.59
N ASP A 114 14.93 14.67 -1.49
CA ASP A 114 15.35 16.08 -1.53
C ASP A 114 15.05 16.73 -2.89
N GLU A 115 15.31 16.00 -3.98
CA GLU A 115 14.96 16.48 -5.32
C GLU A 115 13.44 16.62 -5.50
N ILE A 116 12.66 15.71 -4.89
CA ILE A 116 11.20 15.77 -4.94
C ILE A 116 10.69 16.95 -4.10
N MET A 117 11.26 17.21 -2.92
CA MET A 117 10.89 18.35 -2.07
C MET A 117 11.20 19.70 -2.77
N LYS A 118 12.37 19.82 -3.41
CA LYS A 118 12.74 21.01 -4.19
C LYS A 118 11.77 21.27 -5.34
N ASP A 119 11.39 20.23 -6.05
CA ASP A 119 10.48 20.31 -7.19
C ASP A 119 9.04 20.68 -6.79
N LEU A 120 8.60 20.25 -5.62
CA LEU A 120 7.30 20.60 -5.06
C LEU A 120 7.26 22.00 -4.45
N GLY A 121 8.43 22.57 -4.11
CA GLY A 121 8.59 23.87 -3.51
C GLY A 121 8.15 23.93 -2.05
N ARG A 122 6.89 23.61 -1.74
CA ARG A 122 6.35 23.63 -0.38
C ARG A 122 5.46 22.42 -0.12
N GLY A 123 5.55 21.88 1.09
CA GLY A 123 4.72 20.76 1.48
C GLY A 123 4.99 20.25 2.90
N ILE A 124 4.48 19.07 3.18
CA ILE A 124 4.66 18.34 4.44
C ILE A 124 5.36 17.03 4.14
N LEU A 125 6.44 16.78 4.85
CA LEU A 125 7.07 15.47 4.98
C LEU A 125 6.46 14.78 6.20
N ILE A 126 5.69 13.71 5.97
CA ILE A 126 5.02 12.94 7.02
C ILE A 126 5.98 11.86 7.51
N ASN A 127 6.31 11.91 8.80
CA ASN A 127 7.19 10.96 9.48
C ASN A 127 6.47 10.08 10.51
N GLY A 128 5.15 10.23 10.66
CA GLY A 128 4.38 9.39 11.55
C GLY A 128 2.88 9.54 11.37
N PHE A 129 2.16 8.51 11.81
CA PHE A 129 0.71 8.47 11.85
C PHE A 129 0.22 8.19 13.26
N ILE A 130 -0.83 8.91 13.70
CA ILE A 130 -1.44 8.81 15.03
C ILE A 130 -2.88 8.32 14.87
N GLY A 131 -3.21 7.23 15.56
CA GLY A 131 -4.53 6.64 15.44
C GLY A 131 -4.82 6.16 14.02
N SER A 132 -6.01 5.71 13.78
CA SER A 132 -6.53 5.39 12.45
C SER A 132 -8.02 5.13 12.55
N ASN A 133 -8.80 5.72 11.67
CA ASN A 133 -10.19 5.37 11.43
C ASN A 133 -10.32 5.05 9.94
N SER A 134 -10.72 3.82 9.62
CA SER A 134 -10.84 3.35 8.24
C SER A 134 -12.09 2.50 8.08
N ASN A 135 -12.84 2.77 7.03
CA ASN A 135 -14.01 1.99 6.65
C ASN A 135 -13.65 1.08 5.47
N SER A 136 -13.50 -0.21 5.73
CA SER A 136 -13.13 -1.19 4.71
C SER A 136 -14.17 -1.37 3.60
N ASN A 137 -15.45 -1.01 3.85
CA ASN A 137 -16.51 -1.15 2.85
C ASN A 137 -16.44 -0.03 1.81
N THR A 138 -16.22 1.20 2.25
CA THR A 138 -16.21 2.40 1.39
C THR A 138 -14.82 2.82 0.96
N GLY A 139 -13.79 2.44 1.71
CA GLY A 139 -12.42 2.87 1.50
C GLY A 139 -12.09 4.22 2.14
N ASP A 140 -13.03 4.84 2.85
CA ASP A 140 -12.77 6.11 3.53
C ASP A 140 -11.85 5.90 4.72
N PHE A 141 -10.92 6.82 4.91
CA PHE A 141 -10.02 6.81 6.05
C PHE A 141 -9.79 8.23 6.59
N SER A 142 -9.47 8.30 7.87
CA SER A 142 -8.99 9.50 8.55
C SER A 142 -7.90 9.10 9.54
N VAL A 143 -6.76 9.76 9.48
CA VAL A 143 -5.59 9.45 10.29
C VAL A 143 -4.88 10.73 10.70
N GLY A 144 -4.53 10.83 11.98
CA GLY A 144 -3.66 11.89 12.49
C GLY A 144 -2.25 11.74 11.94
N ILE A 145 -1.58 12.85 11.70
CA ILE A 145 -0.21 12.86 11.18
C ILE A 145 0.71 13.68 12.06
N THR A 146 1.97 13.25 12.10
CA THR A 146 3.11 14.06 12.51
C THR A 146 4.06 14.21 11.33
N GLY A 147 4.81 15.30 11.30
CA GLY A 147 5.72 15.55 10.21
C GLY A 147 6.44 16.89 10.34
N THR A 148 7.06 17.29 9.25
CA THR A 148 7.77 18.55 9.16
C THR A 148 7.37 19.28 7.88
N LEU A 149 7.11 20.57 7.97
CA LEU A 149 6.96 21.42 6.80
C LEU A 149 8.30 21.53 6.07
N PHE A 150 8.25 21.57 4.76
CA PHE A 150 9.40 21.91 3.94
C PHE A 150 9.07 23.07 2.98
N GLU A 151 10.07 23.90 2.72
CA GLU A 151 10.03 24.99 1.75
C GLU A 151 11.32 24.98 0.94
N ASN A 152 11.20 25.01 -0.38
CA ASN A 152 12.33 24.98 -1.34
C ASN A 152 13.32 23.82 -1.13
N GLY A 153 12.83 22.69 -0.61
CA GLY A 153 13.64 21.50 -0.34
C GLY A 153 14.27 21.46 1.05
N GLU A 154 14.06 22.47 1.89
CA GLU A 154 14.57 22.53 3.26
C GLU A 154 13.45 22.29 4.27
N LEU A 155 13.73 21.45 5.28
CA LEU A 155 12.82 21.23 6.40
C LEU A 155 12.79 22.48 7.29
N THR A 156 11.59 22.95 7.64
CA THR A 156 11.43 24.23 8.37
C THR A 156 10.92 24.03 9.78
N GLN A 157 9.66 23.65 9.96
CA GLN A 157 9.08 23.52 11.30
C GLN A 157 8.31 22.22 11.47
N PRO A 158 8.36 21.57 12.65
CA PRO A 158 7.55 20.40 12.93
C PRO A 158 6.06 20.77 12.94
N ILE A 159 5.24 19.80 12.55
CA ILE A 159 3.79 19.88 12.64
C ILE A 159 3.26 18.76 13.52
N ALA A 160 2.19 19.04 14.24
CA ALA A 160 1.42 18.09 14.99
C ALA A 160 -0.08 18.44 14.87
N GLU A 161 -0.95 17.52 15.33
CA GLU A 161 -2.40 17.73 15.41
C GLU A 161 -3.07 18.05 14.05
N MET A 162 -2.54 17.48 12.99
CA MET A 162 -3.18 17.51 11.67
C MET A 162 -3.75 16.15 11.31
N ASN A 163 -4.78 16.14 10.46
CA ASN A 163 -5.38 14.94 9.94
C ASN A 163 -5.31 14.89 8.41
N ILE A 164 -5.13 13.68 7.89
CA ILE A 164 -5.44 13.36 6.49
C ILE A 164 -6.72 12.55 6.48
N ALA A 165 -7.70 13.00 5.69
CA ALA A 165 -8.91 12.25 5.41
C ALA A 165 -9.13 12.18 3.91
N ASP A 166 -9.35 10.99 3.38
CA ASP A 166 -9.62 10.76 1.96
C ASP A 166 -10.26 9.37 1.79
N ASN A 167 -10.56 9.02 0.55
CA ASN A 167 -10.90 7.66 0.14
C ASN A 167 -9.67 6.99 -0.47
N HIS A 168 -9.41 5.72 -0.18
CA HIS A 168 -8.22 5.01 -0.69
C HIS A 168 -8.11 5.05 -2.21
N LEU A 169 -9.21 4.94 -2.98
CA LEU A 169 -9.17 5.02 -4.44
C LEU A 169 -8.70 6.41 -4.90
N ASN A 170 -9.25 7.48 -4.31
CA ASN A 170 -8.83 8.84 -4.62
C ASN A 170 -7.38 9.11 -4.23
N PHE A 171 -7.00 8.64 -3.04
CA PHE A 171 -5.66 8.84 -2.49
C PHE A 171 -4.58 8.21 -3.38
N TRP A 172 -4.72 6.94 -3.73
CA TRP A 172 -3.75 6.24 -4.59
C TRP A 172 -3.78 6.71 -6.04
N ASN A 173 -4.89 7.26 -6.52
CA ASN A 173 -4.95 7.94 -7.82
C ASN A 173 -4.16 9.25 -7.84
N LYS A 174 -3.95 9.90 -6.68
CA LYS A 174 -3.13 11.11 -6.55
C LYS A 174 -1.63 10.83 -6.40
N LEU A 175 -1.19 9.56 -6.37
CA LEU A 175 0.22 9.22 -6.31
C LEU A 175 0.94 9.75 -7.55
N ALA A 176 1.77 10.77 -7.37
CA ALA A 176 2.43 11.51 -8.43
C ALA A 176 3.92 11.21 -8.56
N LYS A 177 4.57 10.79 -7.48
CA LYS A 177 6.02 10.51 -7.46
C LYS A 177 6.34 9.44 -6.42
N ALA A 178 7.37 8.64 -6.68
CA ALA A 178 8.02 7.79 -5.72
C ALA A 178 9.51 8.17 -5.65
N ALA A 179 10.10 8.15 -4.47
CA ALA A 179 11.52 8.40 -4.28
C ALA A 179 12.35 7.13 -4.49
N ASN A 180 13.67 7.27 -4.55
CA ASN A 180 14.62 6.18 -4.78
C ASN A 180 15.22 5.60 -3.49
N ASP A 181 14.57 5.82 -2.35
CA ASP A 181 14.99 5.43 -1.01
C ASP A 181 14.11 4.28 -0.46
N PRO A 182 14.17 3.06 -1.00
CA PRO A 182 13.32 1.97 -0.54
C PRO A 182 13.63 1.64 0.92
N TRP A 183 12.59 1.49 1.74
CA TRP A 183 12.74 0.97 3.09
C TRP A 183 12.95 -0.53 3.04
N MET A 184 14.13 -0.94 3.49
CA MET A 184 14.42 -2.34 3.74
C MET A 184 14.26 -2.58 5.24
N ASN A 185 13.25 -3.35 5.65
CA ASN A 185 13.20 -3.83 7.03
C ASN A 185 14.45 -4.68 7.27
N SER A 186 15.49 -4.04 7.81
CA SER A 186 16.60 -4.78 8.38
C SER A 186 16.12 -5.34 9.72
N SER A 187 16.02 -6.64 9.77
CA SER A 187 15.89 -7.41 11.03
C SER A 187 16.97 -7.04 12.03
#